data_26787d5780eed8f1f315ad4490719c43
#
_entry.id   26787d5780eed8f1f315ad4490719c43
#
_cell.length_a   1.000
_cell.length_b   1.000
_cell.length_c   1.000
_cell.angle_alpha   90.00
_cell.angle_beta   90.00
_cell.angle_gamma   90.00
#
_symmetry.space_group_name_H-M   'P 1'
#
loop_
_entity.id
_entity.type
_entity.pdbx_description
1 polymer ?
#
loop_
_entity_poly.entity_id
_entity_poly.type
_entity_poly.pdbx_seq_one_letter_code
_entity_poly.pdbx_strand_id
1 'polypeptide(L)'
;MFSNPIIRQDLKINKFRILVLFLLQMCSMLLAIGICEMNLIEISDIFWDTIPVIVIPMLLEMILAYETITKCKEDGTMDLILATGIKPDKILRSKAAVIYGSGVCLILWSALLGCLTRVYRLTGEWNQKEYILLNIGACCLQIGLSGFSYWMAARCSNLKSYIRTAVLIPLAMYGIYIAYYWVNQLFFLKYVTIFSLYCQAWFAKESILALIGSAVLLAMGLICFFFGNRAFYDHNFPE
;
A
#
# COMPACT_ATOMS: atom_id res chain seq x y z
N MET A 1 -9.64 20.43 -5.98
CA MET A 1 -8.36 20.95 -6.48
C MET A 1 -7.32 20.79 -5.38
N PHE A 2 -6.13 20.24 -5.66
CA PHE A 2 -5.07 19.96 -4.67
C PHE A 2 -4.27 21.21 -4.32
N SER A 3 -3.54 21.20 -3.19
CA SER A 3 -2.58 22.23 -2.81
C SER A 3 -1.16 21.78 -3.16
N ASN A 4 -0.65 22.22 -4.30
CA ASN A 4 0.72 21.88 -4.74
C ASN A 4 1.82 22.18 -3.69
N PRO A 5 1.78 23.30 -2.92
CA PRO A 5 2.76 23.56 -1.88
C PRO A 5 2.79 22.47 -0.80
N ILE A 6 1.63 22.00 -0.34
CA ILE A 6 1.50 20.96 0.70
C ILE A 6 2.08 19.64 0.19
N ILE A 7 1.69 19.21 -1.01
CA ILE A 7 2.22 17.98 -1.62
C ILE A 7 3.76 18.05 -1.73
N ARG A 8 4.27 19.19 -2.21
CA ARG A 8 5.72 19.37 -2.38
C ARG A 8 6.46 19.36 -1.05
N GLN A 9 5.87 19.93 -0.01
CA GLN A 9 6.43 19.94 1.33
C GLN A 9 6.45 18.53 1.93
N ASP A 10 5.34 17.80 1.89
CA ASP A 10 5.22 16.44 2.41
C ASP A 10 6.20 15.48 1.70
N LEU A 11 6.32 15.58 0.37
CA LEU A 11 7.29 14.80 -0.40
C LEU A 11 8.74 15.18 -0.04
N LYS A 12 9.03 16.46 0.18
CA LYS A 12 10.38 16.92 0.56
C LYS A 12 10.79 16.40 1.93
N ILE A 13 9.88 16.45 2.91
CA ILE A 13 10.11 15.97 4.27
C ILE A 13 10.35 14.45 4.27
N ASN A 14 9.57 13.70 3.49
CA ASN A 14 9.62 12.25 3.46
C ASN A 14 10.56 11.68 2.37
N LYS A 15 11.27 12.53 1.63
CA LYS A 15 12.13 12.14 0.50
C LYS A 15 13.09 11.00 0.86
N PHE A 16 13.74 11.07 2.00
CA PHE A 16 14.71 10.06 2.44
C PHE A 16 14.05 8.71 2.70
N ARG A 17 12.88 8.69 3.35
CA ARG A 17 12.13 7.45 3.63
C ARG A 17 11.62 6.80 2.35
N ILE A 18 11.08 7.60 1.45
CA ILE A 18 10.64 7.14 0.12
C ILE A 18 11.83 6.54 -0.63
N LEU A 19 12.98 7.21 -0.62
CA LEU A 19 14.18 6.74 -1.29
C LEU A 19 14.69 5.42 -0.70
N VAL A 20 14.75 5.29 0.63
CA VAL A 20 15.20 4.07 1.30
C VAL A 20 14.31 2.88 0.97
N LEU A 21 12.98 3.05 1.02
CA LEU A 21 12.05 1.96 0.71
C LEU A 21 12.07 1.60 -0.78
N PHE A 22 12.28 2.59 -1.65
CA PHE A 22 12.50 2.36 -3.07
C PHE A 22 13.77 1.54 -3.35
N LEU A 23 14.88 1.88 -2.67
CA LEU A 23 16.12 1.10 -2.77
C LEU A 23 15.95 -0.32 -2.19
N LEU A 24 15.23 -0.44 -1.08
CA LEU A 24 14.93 -1.76 -0.49
C LEU A 24 14.12 -2.63 -1.46
N GLN A 25 13.16 -2.06 -2.17
CA GLN A 25 12.40 -2.74 -3.21
C GLN A 25 13.29 -3.19 -4.37
N MET A 26 14.18 -2.32 -4.82
CA MET A 26 15.19 -2.68 -5.84
C MET A 26 16.06 -3.84 -5.38
N CYS A 27 16.58 -3.78 -4.14
CA CYS A 27 17.40 -4.86 -3.58
C CYS A 27 16.64 -6.17 -3.49
N SER A 28 15.37 -6.18 -3.05
CA SER A 28 14.57 -7.41 -2.97
C SER A 28 14.37 -8.05 -4.34
N MET A 29 14.12 -7.26 -5.37
CA MET A 29 13.97 -7.75 -6.73
C MET A 29 15.28 -8.30 -7.32
N LEU A 30 16.41 -7.66 -7.05
CA LEU A 30 17.72 -8.15 -7.47
C LEU A 30 18.08 -9.47 -6.76
N LEU A 31 17.77 -9.59 -5.48
CA LEU A 31 17.92 -10.85 -4.72
C LEU A 31 17.06 -11.96 -5.32
N ALA A 32 15.81 -11.67 -5.70
CA ALA A 32 14.94 -12.63 -6.36
C ALA A 32 15.58 -13.20 -7.64
N ILE A 33 16.24 -12.35 -8.43
CA ILE A 33 16.95 -12.76 -9.64
C ILE A 33 18.09 -13.72 -9.30
N GLY A 34 18.92 -13.38 -8.32
CA GLY A 34 20.05 -14.22 -7.89
C GLY A 34 19.59 -15.57 -7.33
N ILE A 35 18.54 -15.58 -6.50
CA ILE A 35 17.97 -16.81 -5.91
C ILE A 35 17.37 -17.72 -7.00
N CYS A 36 16.72 -17.14 -7.99
CA CYS A 36 16.16 -17.90 -9.11
C CYS A 36 17.26 -18.61 -9.94
N GLU A 37 18.44 -18.01 -10.08
CA GLU A 37 19.58 -18.65 -10.73
C GLU A 37 20.10 -19.88 -9.96
N MET A 38 19.84 -19.93 -8.65
CA MET A 38 20.17 -21.06 -7.78
C MET A 38 19.12 -22.19 -7.80
N ASN A 39 18.12 -22.13 -8.69
CA ASN A 39 16.98 -23.07 -8.78
C ASN A 39 16.08 -23.14 -7.53
N LEU A 40 16.09 -22.14 -6.69
CA LEU A 40 15.22 -22.01 -5.52
C LEU A 40 13.96 -21.19 -5.88
N ILE A 41 13.14 -21.71 -6.79
CA ILE A 41 12.02 -21.01 -7.41
C ILE A 41 11.00 -20.51 -6.37
N GLU A 42 10.59 -21.37 -5.42
CA GLU A 42 9.61 -20.97 -4.40
C GLU A 42 10.07 -19.79 -3.52
N ILE A 43 11.37 -19.75 -3.19
CA ILE A 43 11.94 -18.67 -2.42
C ILE A 43 12.05 -17.40 -3.27
N SER A 44 12.38 -17.55 -4.56
CA SER A 44 12.46 -16.40 -5.48
C SER A 44 11.11 -15.71 -5.65
N ASP A 45 10.00 -16.45 -5.66
CA ASP A 45 8.65 -15.88 -5.78
C ASP A 45 8.29 -15.01 -4.58
N ILE A 46 8.70 -15.38 -3.36
CA ILE A 46 8.52 -14.56 -2.16
C ILE A 46 9.25 -13.21 -2.30
N PHE A 47 10.50 -13.24 -2.75
CA PHE A 47 11.30 -12.02 -2.92
C PHE A 47 10.86 -11.18 -4.12
N TRP A 48 10.21 -11.79 -5.10
CA TRP A 48 9.74 -11.11 -6.29
C TRP A 48 8.35 -10.48 -6.13
N ASP A 49 7.37 -11.27 -5.69
CA ASP A 49 5.96 -10.85 -5.66
C ASP A 49 5.54 -10.37 -4.28
N THR A 50 5.91 -11.07 -3.20
CA THR A 50 5.37 -10.82 -1.87
C THR A 50 6.00 -9.60 -1.20
N ILE A 51 7.32 -9.53 -1.16
CA ILE A 51 8.04 -8.45 -0.48
C ILE A 51 7.90 -7.12 -1.23
N PRO A 52 8.26 -7.02 -2.54
CA PRO A 52 8.22 -5.74 -3.24
C PRO A 52 6.81 -5.27 -3.59
N VAL A 53 5.85 -6.18 -3.74
CA VAL A 53 4.48 -5.83 -4.17
C VAL A 53 3.53 -5.60 -2.99
N ILE A 54 3.69 -6.32 -1.89
CA ILE A 54 2.79 -6.23 -0.73
C ILE A 54 3.45 -5.50 0.44
N VAL A 55 4.60 -6.00 0.92
CA VAL A 55 5.18 -5.56 2.21
C VAL A 55 5.77 -4.17 2.12
N ILE A 56 6.62 -3.91 1.15
CA ILE A 56 7.33 -2.62 1.05
C ILE A 56 6.38 -1.45 0.78
N PRO A 57 5.44 -1.52 -0.19
CA PRO A 57 4.47 -0.45 -0.38
C PRO A 57 3.56 -0.25 0.85
N MET A 58 3.08 -1.33 1.47
CA MET A 58 2.29 -1.27 2.69
C MET A 58 3.02 -0.52 3.82
N LEU A 59 4.30 -0.81 4.04
CA LEU A 59 5.11 -0.11 5.04
C LEU A 59 5.28 1.37 4.69
N LEU A 60 5.52 1.70 3.42
CA LEU A 60 5.64 3.09 2.98
C LEU A 60 4.35 3.87 3.25
N GLU A 61 3.20 3.31 2.90
CA GLU A 61 1.90 3.95 3.10
C GLU A 61 1.61 4.19 4.59
N MET A 62 1.92 3.23 5.46
CA MET A 62 1.79 3.38 6.91
C MET A 62 2.71 4.48 7.45
N ILE A 63 3.97 4.51 7.04
CA ILE A 63 4.93 5.53 7.47
C ILE A 63 4.48 6.91 6.98
N LEU A 64 4.08 7.04 5.72
CA LEU A 64 3.63 8.31 5.16
C LEU A 64 2.33 8.80 5.80
N ALA A 65 1.38 7.93 6.06
CA ALA A 65 0.13 8.29 6.74
C ALA A 65 0.39 8.81 8.16
N TYR A 66 1.29 8.16 8.91
CA TYR A 66 1.73 8.65 10.21
C TYR A 66 2.38 10.03 10.12
N GLU A 67 3.41 10.17 9.30
CA GLU A 67 4.22 11.40 9.22
C GLU A 67 3.43 12.60 8.69
N THR A 68 2.53 12.36 7.74
CA THR A 68 1.77 13.45 7.12
C THR A 68 0.54 13.88 7.91
N ILE A 69 -0.06 12.99 8.69
CA ILE A 69 -1.32 13.28 9.39
C ILE A 69 -1.15 13.17 10.91
N THR A 70 -0.88 11.98 11.45
CA THR A 70 -0.88 11.76 12.91
C THR A 70 0.21 12.57 13.60
N LYS A 71 1.40 12.58 13.06
CA LYS A 71 2.52 13.36 13.61
C LYS A 71 2.27 14.87 13.54
N CYS A 72 1.67 15.34 12.44
CA CYS A 72 1.29 16.76 12.33
C CYS A 72 0.27 17.17 13.38
N LYS A 73 -0.60 16.25 13.83
CA LYS A 73 -1.51 16.51 14.95
C LYS A 73 -0.77 16.47 16.28
N GLU A 74 0.10 15.47 16.49
CA GLU A 74 0.88 15.29 17.72
C GLU A 74 1.79 16.50 17.99
N ASP A 75 2.44 17.04 16.94
CA ASP A 75 3.35 18.19 17.01
C ASP A 75 2.61 19.55 16.94
N GLY A 76 1.27 19.60 16.82
CA GLY A 76 0.49 20.83 16.66
C GLY A 76 0.68 21.55 15.30
N THR A 77 1.48 21.01 14.40
CA THR A 77 1.72 21.61 13.06
C THR A 77 0.47 21.60 12.19
N MET A 78 -0.48 20.70 12.47
CA MET A 78 -1.76 20.67 11.75
C MET A 78 -2.57 21.95 12.00
N ASP A 79 -2.58 22.45 13.24
CA ASP A 79 -3.30 23.67 13.60
C ASP A 79 -2.69 24.90 12.92
N LEU A 80 -1.36 24.94 12.80
CA LEU A 80 -0.67 25.98 12.05
C LEU A 80 -1.04 25.97 10.56
N ILE A 81 -1.15 24.79 9.96
CA ILE A 81 -1.58 24.66 8.56
C ILE A 81 -3.05 25.10 8.40
N LEU A 82 -3.92 24.74 9.34
CA LEU A 82 -5.33 25.15 9.33
C LEU A 82 -5.47 26.68 9.52
N ALA A 83 -4.62 27.31 10.34
CA ALA A 83 -4.59 28.74 10.55
C ALA A 83 -4.19 29.55 9.28
N THR A 84 -3.61 28.92 8.26
CA THR A 84 -3.31 29.59 6.98
C THR A 84 -4.54 29.94 6.15
N GLY A 85 -5.75 29.56 6.58
CA GLY A 85 -7.01 29.80 5.86
C GLY A 85 -7.24 28.87 4.65
N ILE A 86 -6.40 27.87 4.45
CA ILE A 86 -6.62 26.86 3.40
C ILE A 86 -7.76 25.93 3.87
N LYS A 87 -8.74 25.67 3.01
CA LYS A 87 -9.86 24.78 3.33
C LYS A 87 -9.34 23.40 3.77
N PRO A 88 -9.83 22.85 4.91
CA PRO A 88 -9.40 21.53 5.42
C PRO A 88 -9.47 20.41 4.39
N ASP A 89 -10.53 20.36 3.59
CA ASP A 89 -10.67 19.39 2.48
C ASP A 89 -9.50 19.41 1.50
N LYS A 90 -8.98 20.61 1.20
CA LYS A 90 -7.87 20.76 0.27
C LYS A 90 -6.56 20.23 0.86
N ILE A 91 -6.39 20.44 2.17
CA ILE A 91 -5.25 19.90 2.92
C ILE A 91 -5.31 18.38 2.94
N LEU A 92 -6.44 17.81 3.35
CA LEU A 92 -6.65 16.37 3.47
C LEU A 92 -6.48 15.65 2.13
N ARG A 93 -7.09 16.16 1.06
CA ARG A 93 -6.93 15.61 -0.29
C ARG A 93 -5.47 15.66 -0.76
N SER A 94 -4.73 16.71 -0.43
CA SER A 94 -3.31 16.80 -0.80
C SER A 94 -2.46 15.79 -0.05
N LYS A 95 -2.71 15.58 1.25
CA LYS A 95 -2.02 14.57 2.07
C LYS A 95 -2.38 13.15 1.63
N ALA A 96 -3.66 12.88 1.37
CA ALA A 96 -4.11 11.62 0.81
C ALA A 96 -3.42 11.31 -0.53
N ALA A 97 -3.31 12.30 -1.43
CA ALA A 97 -2.66 12.13 -2.71
C ALA A 97 -1.18 11.72 -2.58
N VAL A 98 -0.48 12.18 -1.55
CA VAL A 98 0.90 11.74 -1.26
C VAL A 98 0.93 10.27 -0.84
N ILE A 99 0.01 9.86 0.04
CA ILE A 99 -0.05 8.48 0.56
C ILE A 99 -0.40 7.51 -0.57
N TYR A 100 -1.53 7.72 -1.24
CA TYR A 100 -2.00 6.86 -2.34
C TYR A 100 -1.04 6.87 -3.53
N GLY A 101 -0.54 8.05 -3.90
CA GLY A 101 0.35 8.22 -5.04
C GLY A 101 1.69 7.51 -4.84
N SER A 102 2.25 7.52 -3.64
CA SER A 102 3.52 6.84 -3.35
C SER A 102 3.40 5.32 -3.44
N GLY A 103 2.32 4.72 -2.92
CA GLY A 103 2.06 3.28 -3.03
C GLY A 103 1.91 2.84 -4.49
N VAL A 104 1.07 3.54 -5.25
CA VAL A 104 0.88 3.26 -6.68
C VAL A 104 2.19 3.44 -7.46
N CYS A 105 2.99 4.47 -7.18
CA CYS A 105 4.29 4.65 -7.83
C CYS A 105 5.25 3.50 -7.58
N LEU A 106 5.28 2.92 -6.37
CA LEU A 106 6.11 1.76 -6.08
C LEU A 106 5.66 0.53 -6.88
N ILE A 107 4.34 0.29 -7.00
CA ILE A 107 3.84 -0.82 -7.81
C ILE A 107 4.16 -0.64 -9.30
N LEU A 108 3.96 0.56 -9.84
CA LEU A 108 4.30 0.85 -11.22
C LEU A 108 5.80 0.67 -11.48
N TRP A 109 6.63 1.02 -10.51
CA TRP A 109 8.06 0.79 -10.58
C TRP A 109 8.43 -0.69 -10.57
N SER A 110 7.83 -1.49 -9.66
CA SER A 110 8.04 -2.95 -9.66
C SER A 110 7.56 -3.60 -10.94
N ALA A 111 6.42 -3.14 -11.49
CA ALA A 111 5.91 -3.61 -12.78
C ALA A 111 6.90 -3.32 -13.92
N LEU A 112 7.47 -2.13 -13.94
CA LEU A 112 8.45 -1.74 -14.96
C LEU A 112 9.73 -2.60 -14.85
N LEU A 113 10.25 -2.78 -13.65
CA LEU A 113 11.41 -3.65 -13.42
C LEU A 113 11.11 -5.11 -13.81
N GLY A 114 9.92 -5.60 -13.47
CA GLY A 114 9.49 -6.94 -13.86
C GLY A 114 9.42 -7.12 -15.39
N CYS A 115 8.91 -6.14 -16.12
CA CYS A 115 8.95 -6.15 -17.58
C CYS A 115 10.40 -6.18 -18.10
N LEU A 116 11.27 -5.32 -17.59
CA LEU A 116 12.67 -5.25 -18.02
C LEU A 116 13.41 -6.57 -17.78
N THR A 117 13.28 -7.15 -16.60
CA THR A 117 13.97 -8.41 -16.27
C THR A 117 13.44 -9.61 -17.06
N ARG A 118 12.15 -9.67 -17.34
CA ARG A 118 11.56 -10.73 -18.18
C ARG A 118 11.94 -10.60 -19.66
N VAL A 119 12.09 -9.39 -20.17
CA VAL A 119 12.62 -9.17 -21.52
C VAL A 119 14.05 -9.70 -21.65
N TYR A 120 14.87 -9.57 -20.61
CA TYR A 120 16.25 -10.11 -20.60
C TYR A 120 16.33 -11.61 -20.30
N ARG A 121 15.30 -12.19 -19.66
CA ARG A 121 15.24 -13.62 -19.28
C ARG A 121 14.38 -14.47 -20.22
N LEU A 122 14.52 -14.40 -21.46
CA LEU A 122 13.81 -15.07 -22.58
C LEU A 122 13.55 -16.59 -22.45
N THR A 123 13.30 -17.15 -21.27
CA THR A 123 13.04 -18.58 -21.04
C THR A 123 11.69 -18.79 -20.37
N GLY A 124 10.64 -18.96 -21.17
CA GLY A 124 9.31 -19.38 -20.75
C GLY A 124 8.18 -18.63 -21.46
N GLU A 125 7.04 -19.26 -21.58
CA GLU A 125 5.81 -18.64 -22.10
C GLU A 125 5.36 -17.51 -21.16
N TRP A 126 5.53 -16.27 -21.60
CA TRP A 126 5.11 -15.11 -20.83
C TRP A 126 3.71 -14.68 -21.23
N ASN A 127 2.75 -14.83 -20.32
CA ASN A 127 1.42 -14.30 -20.50
C ASN A 127 1.36 -12.82 -20.10
N GLN A 128 1.48 -11.92 -21.08
CA GLN A 128 1.42 -10.47 -20.86
C GLN A 128 0.14 -10.02 -20.18
N LYS A 129 -1.00 -10.64 -20.52
CA LYS A 129 -2.30 -10.29 -19.93
C LYS A 129 -2.35 -10.59 -18.44
N GLU A 130 -1.90 -11.76 -18.04
CA GLU A 130 -1.80 -12.16 -16.63
C GLU A 130 -0.94 -11.19 -15.84
N TYR A 131 0.23 -10.85 -16.35
CA TYR A 131 1.14 -9.92 -15.70
C TYR A 131 0.53 -8.53 -15.50
N ILE A 132 -0.15 -7.98 -16.52
CA ILE A 132 -0.83 -6.69 -16.43
C ILE A 132 -1.97 -6.76 -15.41
N LEU A 133 -2.77 -7.81 -15.42
CA LEU A 133 -3.87 -8.01 -14.48
C LEU A 133 -3.37 -8.12 -13.03
N LEU A 134 -2.28 -8.85 -12.79
CA LEU A 134 -1.64 -8.95 -11.46
C LEU A 134 -1.21 -7.58 -10.94
N ASN A 135 -0.57 -6.77 -11.78
CA ASN A 135 -0.14 -5.43 -11.38
C ASN A 135 -1.32 -4.47 -11.13
N ILE A 136 -2.41 -4.58 -11.90
CA ILE A 136 -3.64 -3.84 -11.64
C ILE A 136 -4.24 -4.26 -10.29
N GLY A 137 -4.32 -5.56 -10.01
CA GLY A 137 -4.77 -6.08 -8.72
C GLY A 137 -3.90 -5.60 -7.56
N ALA A 138 -2.59 -5.58 -7.74
CA ALA A 138 -1.65 -5.05 -6.75
C ALA A 138 -1.88 -3.55 -6.48
N CYS A 139 -2.10 -2.74 -7.52
CA CYS A 139 -2.47 -1.33 -7.35
C CYS A 139 -3.78 -1.18 -6.57
N CYS A 140 -4.78 -2.01 -6.85
CA CYS A 140 -6.06 -1.99 -6.13
C CYS A 140 -5.87 -2.36 -4.65
N LEU A 141 -5.03 -3.36 -4.36
CA LEU A 141 -4.69 -3.74 -2.98
C LEU A 141 -4.03 -2.58 -2.24
N GLN A 142 -3.05 -1.93 -2.86
CA GLN A 142 -2.36 -0.80 -2.22
C GLN A 142 -3.29 0.41 -2.03
N ILE A 143 -4.20 0.70 -2.95
CA ILE A 143 -5.22 1.72 -2.75
C ILE A 143 -6.11 1.39 -1.53
N GLY A 144 -6.47 0.12 -1.34
CA GLY A 144 -7.21 -0.34 -0.17
C GLY A 144 -6.44 -0.13 1.14
N LEU A 145 -5.17 -0.52 1.18
CA LEU A 145 -4.28 -0.39 2.34
C LEU A 145 -3.95 1.09 2.64
N SER A 146 -3.68 1.89 1.61
CA SER A 146 -3.50 3.35 1.73
C SER A 146 -4.72 4.01 2.37
N GLY A 147 -5.92 3.63 1.93
CA GLY A 147 -7.18 4.13 2.49
C GLY A 147 -7.32 3.80 3.96
N PHE A 148 -7.05 2.56 4.33
CA PHE A 148 -7.10 2.12 5.72
C PHE A 148 -6.07 2.89 6.58
N SER A 149 -4.82 3.00 6.12
CA SER A 149 -3.76 3.73 6.81
C SER A 149 -4.10 5.22 6.97
N TYR A 150 -4.66 5.84 5.92
CA TYR A 150 -5.15 7.21 5.94
C TYR A 150 -6.27 7.41 6.97
N TRP A 151 -7.29 6.53 6.98
CA TRP A 151 -8.40 6.60 7.93
C TRP A 151 -7.92 6.47 9.38
N MET A 152 -7.06 5.51 9.66
CA MET A 152 -6.50 5.33 11.00
C MET A 152 -5.63 6.53 11.42
N ALA A 153 -4.82 7.09 10.51
CA ALA A 153 -4.05 8.29 10.76
C ALA A 153 -4.93 9.51 11.07
N ALA A 154 -6.04 9.65 10.36
CA ALA A 154 -7.01 10.70 10.61
C ALA A 154 -7.69 10.56 11.99
N ARG A 155 -7.91 9.33 12.48
CA ARG A 155 -8.56 9.03 13.76
C ARG A 155 -7.61 9.11 14.96
N CYS A 156 -6.35 8.70 14.78
CA CYS A 156 -5.37 8.64 15.84
C CYS A 156 -4.76 10.02 16.14
N SER A 157 -4.50 10.30 17.43
CA SER A 157 -3.86 11.54 17.90
C SER A 157 -2.39 11.36 18.27
N ASN A 158 -1.91 10.12 18.45
CA ASN A 158 -0.56 9.83 18.87
C ASN A 158 0.01 8.55 18.25
N LEU A 159 1.35 8.40 18.27
CA LEU A 159 2.07 7.28 17.70
C LEU A 159 1.62 5.93 18.28
N LYS A 160 1.42 5.82 19.60
CA LYS A 160 1.05 4.54 20.23
C LYS A 160 -0.30 4.03 19.73
N SER A 161 -1.30 4.92 19.63
CA SER A 161 -2.61 4.58 19.10
C SER A 161 -2.52 4.19 17.63
N TYR A 162 -1.74 4.93 16.84
CA TYR A 162 -1.52 4.66 15.42
C TYR A 162 -0.88 3.30 15.19
N ILE A 163 0.21 2.96 15.89
CA ILE A 163 0.86 1.65 15.76
C ILE A 163 -0.11 0.52 16.08
N ARG A 164 -0.89 0.65 17.17
CA ARG A 164 -1.84 -0.40 17.59
C ARG A 164 -2.92 -0.67 16.55
N THR A 165 -3.39 0.33 15.85
CA THR A 165 -4.52 0.19 14.91
C THR A 165 -4.07 0.13 13.46
N ALA A 166 -3.26 1.07 13.01
CA ALA A 166 -2.89 1.18 11.61
C ALA A 166 -1.78 0.22 11.18
N VAL A 167 -0.90 -0.19 12.12
CA VAL A 167 0.22 -1.07 11.81
C VAL A 167 -0.06 -2.51 12.22
N LEU A 168 -0.50 -2.76 13.46
CA LEU A 168 -0.70 -4.13 13.95
C LEU A 168 -1.84 -4.86 13.24
N ILE A 169 -2.93 -4.18 12.87
CA ILE A 169 -4.07 -4.85 12.21
C ILE A 169 -3.68 -5.39 10.84
N PRO A 170 -3.13 -4.60 9.89
CA PRO A 170 -2.72 -5.13 8.59
C PRO A 170 -1.58 -6.15 8.69
N LEU A 171 -0.62 -5.96 9.63
CA LEU A 171 0.43 -6.95 9.87
C LEU A 171 -0.12 -8.27 10.39
N ALA A 172 -1.08 -8.25 11.32
CA ALA A 172 -1.75 -9.46 11.79
C ALA A 172 -2.52 -10.16 10.67
N MET A 173 -3.27 -9.40 9.86
CA MET A 173 -3.97 -9.94 8.70
C MET A 173 -3.01 -10.55 7.68
N TYR A 174 -1.86 -9.92 7.47
CA TYR A 174 -0.81 -10.44 6.59
C TYR A 174 -0.17 -11.71 7.18
N GLY A 175 0.09 -11.75 8.50
CA GLY A 175 0.56 -12.95 9.20
C GLY A 175 -0.42 -14.11 9.08
N ILE A 176 -1.72 -13.86 9.20
CA ILE A 176 -2.77 -14.87 8.98
C ILE A 176 -2.77 -15.36 7.53
N TYR A 177 -2.58 -14.46 6.57
CA TYR A 177 -2.48 -14.81 5.15
C TYR A 177 -1.29 -15.73 4.86
N ILE A 178 -0.11 -15.44 5.44
CA ILE A 178 1.08 -16.30 5.34
C ILE A 178 0.84 -17.64 6.03
N ALA A 179 0.29 -17.65 7.24
CA ALA A 179 -0.01 -18.87 7.99
C ALA A 179 -0.94 -19.80 7.20
N TYR A 180 -1.94 -19.25 6.52
CA TYR A 180 -2.80 -20.00 5.62
C TYR A 180 -2.00 -20.65 4.48
N TYR A 181 -1.06 -19.94 3.89
CA TYR A 181 -0.25 -20.45 2.77
C TYR A 181 0.63 -21.65 3.17
N TRP A 182 1.12 -21.65 4.42
CA TRP A 182 1.97 -22.72 4.94
C TRP A 182 1.18 -23.91 5.56
N VAL A 183 -0.04 -23.68 6.04
CA VAL A 183 -0.84 -24.67 6.78
C VAL A 183 -2.17 -24.91 6.08
N ASN A 184 -2.23 -25.93 5.22
CA ASN A 184 -3.41 -26.30 4.44
C ASN A 184 -4.69 -26.56 5.26
N GLN A 185 -4.58 -26.85 6.55
CA GLN A 185 -5.72 -27.12 7.44
C GLN A 185 -6.53 -25.86 7.81
N LEU A 186 -5.96 -24.67 7.61
CA LEU A 186 -6.55 -23.37 7.99
C LEU A 186 -7.29 -22.71 6.83
N PHE A 187 -7.91 -23.50 5.95
CA PHE A 187 -8.53 -23.02 4.71
C PHE A 187 -9.57 -21.89 4.91
N PHE A 188 -10.30 -21.88 6.02
CA PHE A 188 -11.28 -20.81 6.30
C PHE A 188 -10.64 -19.44 6.60
N LEU A 189 -9.38 -19.38 7.07
CA LEU A 189 -8.67 -18.13 7.32
C LEU A 189 -8.41 -17.32 6.05
N LYS A 190 -8.45 -18.00 4.90
CA LYS A 190 -8.35 -17.31 3.60
C LYS A 190 -9.41 -16.22 3.45
N TYR A 191 -10.62 -16.42 3.95
CA TYR A 191 -11.73 -15.47 3.79
C TYR A 191 -11.73 -14.33 4.80
N VAL A 192 -10.85 -14.37 5.80
CA VAL A 192 -10.77 -13.37 6.88
C VAL A 192 -9.85 -12.21 6.52
N THR A 193 -8.94 -12.38 5.57
CA THR A 193 -7.91 -11.40 5.27
C THR A 193 -8.21 -10.59 4.00
N ILE A 194 -7.88 -9.31 4.00
CA ILE A 194 -7.96 -8.43 2.82
C ILE A 194 -7.04 -8.94 1.71
N PHE A 195 -5.90 -9.53 2.09
CA PHE A 195 -4.91 -10.07 1.14
C PHE A 195 -5.44 -11.24 0.31
N SER A 196 -6.46 -11.94 0.80
CA SER A 196 -7.10 -13.03 0.06
C SER A 196 -7.86 -12.56 -1.18
N LEU A 197 -8.27 -11.29 -1.21
CA LEU A 197 -8.89 -10.68 -2.39
C LEU A 197 -7.88 -10.46 -3.53
N TYR A 198 -6.59 -10.43 -3.20
CA TYR A 198 -5.48 -10.43 -4.13
C TYR A 198 -4.90 -11.85 -4.25
N CYS A 199 -5.67 -12.80 -4.79
CA CYS A 199 -5.22 -14.16 -5.01
C CYS A 199 -4.63 -14.31 -6.41
N GLN A 200 -3.33 -14.51 -6.53
CA GLN A 200 -2.61 -14.65 -7.81
C GLN A 200 -3.22 -15.72 -8.70
N ALA A 201 -3.68 -16.86 -8.13
CA ALA A 201 -4.32 -17.93 -8.89
C ALA A 201 -5.62 -17.51 -9.59
N TRP A 202 -6.30 -16.46 -9.13
CA TRP A 202 -7.48 -15.93 -9.81
C TRP A 202 -7.11 -15.07 -11.02
N PHE A 203 -5.99 -14.36 -10.93
CA PHE A 203 -5.46 -13.55 -12.03
C PHE A 203 -4.87 -14.44 -13.13
N ALA A 204 -4.16 -15.51 -12.76
CA ALA A 204 -3.62 -16.49 -13.70
C ALA A 204 -4.72 -17.17 -14.55
N LYS A 205 -5.92 -17.37 -13.97
CA LYS A 205 -7.07 -17.96 -14.68
C LYS A 205 -7.95 -16.94 -15.38
N GLU A 206 -7.57 -15.67 -15.43
CA GLU A 206 -8.39 -14.55 -15.96
C GLU A 206 -9.84 -14.58 -15.41
N SER A 207 -10.00 -14.95 -14.13
CA SER A 207 -11.32 -15.20 -13.54
C SER A 207 -12.04 -13.91 -13.19
N ILE A 208 -13.38 -13.94 -13.30
CA ILE A 208 -14.25 -12.84 -12.85
C ILE A 208 -14.01 -12.49 -11.37
N LEU A 209 -13.59 -13.47 -10.56
CA LEU A 209 -13.26 -13.28 -9.16
C LEU A 209 -12.10 -12.30 -8.94
N ALA A 210 -11.11 -12.27 -9.85
CA ALA A 210 -10.02 -11.30 -9.81
C ALA A 210 -10.52 -9.86 -9.99
N LEU A 211 -11.46 -9.65 -10.92
CA LEU A 211 -12.08 -8.34 -11.14
C LEU A 211 -12.94 -7.91 -9.95
N ILE A 212 -13.74 -8.82 -9.40
CA ILE A 212 -14.56 -8.55 -8.21
C ILE A 212 -13.66 -8.21 -7.03
N GLY A 213 -12.60 -9.00 -6.76
CA GLY A 213 -11.65 -8.73 -5.68
C GLY A 213 -10.99 -7.36 -5.82
N SER A 214 -10.54 -7.00 -7.02
CA SER A 214 -9.95 -5.69 -7.30
C SER A 214 -10.95 -4.54 -7.10
N ALA A 215 -12.20 -4.72 -7.54
CA ALA A 215 -13.26 -3.73 -7.35
C ALA A 215 -13.60 -3.52 -5.86
N VAL A 216 -13.66 -4.60 -5.07
CA VAL A 216 -13.90 -4.54 -3.62
C VAL A 216 -12.75 -3.78 -2.93
N LEU A 217 -11.48 -4.05 -3.29
CA LEU A 217 -10.32 -3.38 -2.74
C LEU A 217 -10.33 -1.87 -3.05
N LEU A 218 -10.66 -1.50 -4.29
CA LEU A 218 -10.83 -0.09 -4.67
C LEU A 218 -11.96 0.58 -3.89
N ALA A 219 -13.12 -0.06 -3.80
CA ALA A 219 -14.26 0.46 -3.03
C ALA A 219 -13.90 0.66 -1.57
N MET A 220 -13.19 -0.31 -0.95
CA MET A 220 -12.69 -0.19 0.42
C MET A 220 -11.78 1.02 0.59
N GLY A 221 -10.83 1.24 -0.32
CA GLY A 221 -9.92 2.39 -0.29
C GLY A 221 -10.67 3.73 -0.34
N LEU A 222 -11.68 3.84 -1.23
CA LEU A 222 -12.52 5.04 -1.35
C LEU A 222 -13.41 5.27 -0.11
N ILE A 223 -14.00 4.22 0.42
CA ILE A 223 -14.81 4.26 1.64
C ILE A 223 -13.95 4.70 2.84
N CYS A 224 -12.76 4.14 2.99
CA CYS A 224 -11.81 4.52 4.04
C CYS A 224 -11.37 5.99 3.89
N PHE A 225 -11.17 6.49 2.67
CA PHE A 225 -10.89 7.90 2.42
C PHE A 225 -12.03 8.80 2.91
N PHE A 226 -13.27 8.43 2.62
CA PHE A 226 -14.43 9.18 3.08
C PHE A 226 -14.55 9.21 4.61
N PHE A 227 -14.41 8.04 5.26
CA PHE A 227 -14.42 7.96 6.72
C PHE A 227 -13.23 8.67 7.36
N GLY A 228 -12.06 8.67 6.72
CA GLY A 228 -10.89 9.41 7.18
C GLY A 228 -11.13 10.91 7.20
N ASN A 229 -11.73 11.46 6.14
CA ASN A 229 -12.11 12.87 6.10
C ASN A 229 -13.10 13.20 7.22
N ARG A 230 -14.15 12.39 7.40
CA ARG A 230 -15.14 12.59 8.45
C ARG A 230 -14.52 12.54 9.84
N ALA A 231 -13.70 11.52 10.13
CA ALA A 231 -13.03 11.38 11.42
C ALA A 231 -12.10 12.56 11.74
N PHE A 232 -11.48 13.15 10.71
CA PHE A 232 -10.66 14.35 10.88
C PHE A 232 -11.51 15.57 11.28
N TYR A 233 -12.68 15.75 10.66
CA TYR A 233 -13.60 16.85 10.99
C TYR A 233 -14.15 16.71 12.40
N ASP A 234 -14.64 15.53 12.76
CA ASP A 234 -15.20 15.25 14.09
C ASP A 234 -14.19 15.51 15.22
N HIS A 235 -12.88 15.31 14.92
CA HIS A 235 -11.82 15.53 15.91
C HIS A 235 -11.35 16.97 16.05
N ASN A 236 -11.28 17.72 14.94
CA ASN A 236 -10.71 19.07 14.95
C ASN A 236 -11.77 20.20 14.99
N PHE A 237 -13.02 19.87 14.69
CA PHE A 237 -14.14 20.82 14.68
C PHE A 237 -15.35 20.16 15.37
N PRO A 238 -15.27 19.87 16.71
CA PRO A 238 -16.42 19.38 17.44
C PRO A 238 -17.54 20.43 17.40
N GLU A 239 -18.76 20.01 17.00
CA GLU A 239 -19.97 20.85 17.03
C GLU A 239 -20.33 21.25 18.44
#